data_3875ef093f33f87ba85b673095d37512
#
_entry.id   3875ef093f33f87ba85b673095d37512
#
_cell.length_a   1.000
_cell.length_b   1.000
_cell.length_c   1.000
_cell.angle_alpha   90.00
_cell.angle_beta   90.00
_cell.angle_gamma   90.00
#
_symmetry.space_group_name_H-M   'P 1'
#
loop_
_entity.id
_entity.type
_entity.pdbx_description
1 polymer ?
#
loop_
_entity_poly.entity_id
_entity_poly.type
_entity_poly.pdbx_seq_one_letter_code
_entity_poly.pdbx_strand_id
1 'polypeptide(L)'
;FPYDSWAHRVAVWRFVRDIPLASSHSSMALLKDIGDKLKHFQKHPVTACWGGKDFCFNQQYLRKWNNIFPEMNTHLYSEAGHYVLEDAGEEAIQDIGDALR
;
A
#
# COMPACT_ATOMS: atom_id res chain seq x y z
N PHE A 1 -1.03 -8.61 -28.27
CA PHE A 1 -1.25 -7.85 -27.04
C PHE A 1 -1.79 -8.80 -25.96
N PRO A 2 -1.31 -8.79 -24.71
CA PRO A 2 -1.56 -9.89 -23.76
C PRO A 2 -3.04 -10.03 -23.33
N TYR A 3 -3.90 -9.09 -23.63
CA TYR A 3 -5.30 -9.06 -23.18
C TYR A 3 -6.30 -8.94 -24.34
N ASP A 4 -6.03 -9.61 -25.46
CA ASP A 4 -6.81 -9.53 -26.70
C ASP A 4 -8.06 -10.41 -26.72
N SER A 5 -8.17 -11.38 -25.79
CA SER A 5 -9.30 -12.29 -25.67
C SER A 5 -9.85 -12.35 -24.25
N TRP A 6 -11.06 -12.88 -24.08
CA TRP A 6 -11.63 -13.10 -22.74
C TRP A 6 -10.78 -14.06 -21.91
N ALA A 7 -10.28 -15.12 -22.53
CA ALA A 7 -9.42 -16.09 -21.84
C ALA A 7 -8.18 -15.42 -21.23
N HIS A 8 -7.59 -14.44 -21.93
CA HIS A 8 -6.44 -13.69 -21.44
C HIS A 8 -6.79 -12.63 -20.39
N ARG A 9 -8.06 -12.24 -20.28
CA ARG A 9 -8.53 -11.24 -19.29
C ARG A 9 -9.07 -11.86 -18.01
N VAL A 10 -9.41 -13.15 -18.02
CA VAL A 10 -10.11 -13.79 -16.89
C VAL A 10 -9.31 -13.74 -15.58
N ALA A 11 -7.99 -13.82 -15.64
CA ALA A 11 -7.12 -13.75 -14.47
C ALA A 11 -7.19 -12.34 -13.82
N VAL A 12 -7.08 -11.30 -14.64
CA VAL A 12 -7.18 -9.90 -14.16
C VAL A 12 -8.57 -9.65 -13.58
N TRP A 13 -9.63 -10.10 -14.27
CA TRP A 13 -11.00 -9.94 -13.78
C TRP A 13 -11.25 -10.65 -12.45
N ARG A 14 -10.73 -11.89 -12.28
CA ARG A 14 -10.81 -12.63 -11.01
C ARG A 14 -10.05 -11.92 -9.90
N PHE A 15 -8.86 -11.42 -10.19
CA PHE A 15 -8.05 -10.66 -9.25
C PHE A 15 -8.80 -9.42 -8.72
N VAL A 16 -9.41 -8.64 -9.62
CA VAL A 16 -10.21 -7.47 -9.22
C VAL A 16 -11.43 -7.87 -8.41
N ARG A 17 -12.10 -8.96 -8.77
CA ARG A 17 -13.26 -9.48 -8.03
C ARG A 17 -12.91 -10.02 -6.64
N ASP A 18 -11.67 -10.41 -6.40
CA ASP A 18 -11.21 -10.92 -5.11
C ASP A 18 -10.82 -9.80 -4.14
N ILE A 19 -10.92 -8.53 -4.56
CA ILE A 19 -10.74 -7.38 -3.68
C ILE A 19 -11.89 -7.36 -2.65
N PRO A 20 -11.63 -7.43 -1.34
CA PRO A 20 -12.65 -7.54 -0.31
C PRO A 20 -13.32 -6.19 -0.03
N LEU A 21 -14.25 -5.77 -0.88
CA LEU A 21 -14.98 -4.52 -0.74
C LEU A 21 -16.24 -4.64 0.12
N ALA A 22 -16.77 -5.85 0.29
CA ALA A 22 -17.97 -6.12 1.08
C ALA A 22 -17.63 -6.82 2.40
N SER A 23 -18.37 -6.49 3.46
CA SER A 23 -18.21 -7.14 4.78
C SER A 23 -18.46 -8.65 4.76
N SER A 24 -19.21 -9.14 3.77
CA SER A 24 -19.49 -10.56 3.54
C SER A 24 -18.37 -11.30 2.80
N HIS A 25 -17.30 -10.61 2.35
CA HIS A 25 -16.20 -11.27 1.65
C HIS A 25 -15.45 -12.24 2.59
N SER A 26 -15.07 -13.41 2.08
CA SER A 26 -14.41 -14.47 2.88
C SER A 26 -13.13 -14.01 3.56
N SER A 27 -12.36 -13.10 2.95
CA SER A 27 -11.11 -12.57 3.49
C SER A 27 -11.31 -11.45 4.50
N MET A 28 -12.53 -10.91 4.66
CA MET A 28 -12.76 -9.71 5.47
C MET A 28 -12.44 -9.94 6.97
N ALA A 29 -12.80 -11.10 7.50
CA ALA A 29 -12.51 -11.44 8.89
C ALA A 29 -11.00 -11.48 9.16
N LEU A 30 -10.22 -12.07 8.25
CA LEU A 30 -8.77 -12.12 8.35
C LEU A 30 -8.14 -10.72 8.26
N LEU A 31 -8.57 -9.89 7.31
CA LEU A 31 -8.07 -8.52 7.14
C LEU A 31 -8.36 -7.67 8.37
N LYS A 32 -9.53 -7.82 8.96
CA LYS A 32 -9.87 -7.14 10.22
C LYS A 32 -8.97 -7.59 11.37
N ASP A 33 -8.78 -8.90 11.53
CA ASP A 33 -7.89 -9.45 12.57
C ASP A 33 -6.44 -8.94 12.40
N ILE A 34 -5.92 -8.90 11.17
CA ILE A 34 -4.62 -8.32 10.87
C ILE A 34 -4.59 -6.83 11.25
N GLY A 35 -5.60 -6.06 10.82
CA GLY A 35 -5.71 -4.63 11.13
C GLY A 35 -5.70 -4.35 12.63
N ASP A 36 -6.47 -5.12 13.40
CA ASP A 36 -6.56 -4.99 14.87
C ASP A 36 -5.21 -5.33 15.58
N LYS A 37 -4.39 -6.16 14.93
CA LYS A 37 -3.08 -6.58 15.45
C LYS A 37 -1.91 -5.68 15.04
N LEU A 38 -2.09 -4.77 14.09
CA LEU A 38 -1.02 -3.86 13.64
C LEU A 38 -0.39 -3.07 14.80
N LYS A 39 -1.16 -2.71 15.80
CA LYS A 39 -0.67 -2.03 17.02
C LYS A 39 0.45 -2.76 17.76
N HIS A 40 0.56 -4.09 17.61
CA HIS A 40 1.64 -4.86 18.24
C HIS A 40 3.02 -4.51 17.65
N PHE A 41 3.05 -3.92 16.45
CA PHE A 41 4.27 -3.51 15.78
C PHE A 41 4.66 -2.05 16.07
N GLN A 42 3.91 -1.30 16.87
CA GLN A 42 4.19 0.12 17.18
C GLN A 42 5.56 0.36 17.82
N LYS A 43 6.15 -0.67 18.45
CA LYS A 43 7.49 -0.60 19.06
C LYS A 43 8.62 -0.91 18.06
N HIS A 44 8.29 -1.33 16.86
CA HIS A 44 9.27 -1.57 15.81
C HIS A 44 9.42 -0.31 14.94
N PRO A 45 10.61 -0.07 14.37
CA PRO A 45 10.77 1.01 13.42
C PRO A 45 9.87 0.74 12.20
N VAL A 46 9.11 1.75 11.81
CA VAL A 46 8.23 1.70 10.65
C VAL A 46 8.57 2.87 9.74
N THR A 47 8.76 2.61 8.46
CA THR A 47 9.00 3.63 7.44
C THR A 47 7.98 3.49 6.33
N ALA A 48 7.41 4.60 5.88
CA ALA A 48 6.50 4.68 4.75
C ALA A 48 7.07 5.59 3.66
N CYS A 49 7.17 5.03 2.45
CA CYS A 49 7.46 5.77 1.23
C CYS A 49 6.15 5.95 0.46
N TRP A 50 5.71 7.19 0.26
CA TRP A 50 4.36 7.47 -0.24
C TRP A 50 4.33 8.47 -1.38
N GLY A 51 3.58 8.17 -2.45
CA GLY A 51 3.38 9.08 -3.57
C GLY A 51 2.35 10.18 -3.26
N GLY A 52 2.75 11.43 -3.42
CA GLY A 52 1.87 12.57 -3.17
C GLY A 52 0.71 12.68 -4.15
N LYS A 53 0.91 12.17 -5.38
CA LYS A 53 -0.09 12.12 -6.47
C LYS A 53 -0.75 10.74 -6.61
N ASP A 54 -0.61 9.85 -5.64
CA ASP A 54 -1.26 8.54 -5.68
C ASP A 54 -2.79 8.71 -5.69
N PHE A 55 -3.40 8.35 -6.83
CA PHE A 55 -4.85 8.44 -7.02
C PHE A 55 -5.61 7.30 -6.34
N CYS A 56 -4.94 6.17 -6.09
CA CYS A 56 -5.52 4.98 -5.49
C CYS A 56 -5.42 5.03 -3.96
N PHE A 57 -4.21 5.22 -3.43
CA PHE A 57 -3.95 5.36 -2.01
C PHE A 57 -3.53 6.80 -1.69
N ASN A 58 -4.51 7.71 -1.74
CA ASN A 58 -4.26 9.13 -1.47
C ASN A 58 -3.81 9.38 -0.02
N GLN A 59 -3.47 10.62 0.29
CA GLN A 59 -2.96 10.99 1.62
C GLN A 59 -3.91 10.68 2.80
N GLN A 60 -5.20 10.38 2.55
CA GLN A 60 -6.10 9.93 3.63
C GLN A 60 -5.71 8.54 4.15
N TYR A 61 -5.21 7.67 3.26
CA TYR A 61 -4.67 6.37 3.67
C TYR A 61 -3.37 6.52 4.46
N LEU A 62 -2.47 7.41 4.03
CA LEU A 62 -1.25 7.72 4.78
C LEU A 62 -1.58 8.21 6.19
N ARG A 63 -2.58 9.10 6.34
CA ARG A 63 -3.04 9.54 7.66
C ARG A 63 -3.56 8.38 8.53
N LYS A 64 -4.24 7.38 7.95
CA LYS A 64 -4.67 6.19 8.70
C LYS A 64 -3.47 5.38 9.20
N TRP A 65 -2.41 5.25 8.40
CA TRP A 65 -1.17 4.61 8.82
C TRP A 65 -0.48 5.38 9.95
N ASN A 66 -0.39 6.71 9.85
CA ASN A 66 0.15 7.55 10.92
C ASN A 66 -0.64 7.43 12.24
N ASN A 67 -1.96 7.23 12.17
CA ASN A 67 -2.76 6.99 13.38
C ASN A 67 -2.46 5.63 14.04
N ILE A 68 -2.11 4.63 13.23
CA ILE A 68 -1.71 3.31 13.75
C ILE A 68 -0.28 3.34 14.28
N PHE A 69 0.61 4.02 13.57
CA PHE A 69 2.05 4.13 13.86
C PHE A 69 2.46 5.59 14.01
N PRO A 70 2.22 6.21 15.19
CA PRO A 70 2.50 7.64 15.40
C PRO A 70 3.98 8.03 15.21
N GLU A 71 4.89 7.09 15.48
CA GLU A 71 6.34 7.28 15.37
C GLU A 71 6.89 6.85 13.99
N MET A 72 6.01 6.61 13.02
CA MET A 72 6.39 6.18 11.67
C MET A 72 7.18 7.28 10.96
N ASN A 73 8.36 6.90 10.43
CA ASN A 73 9.10 7.77 9.52
C ASN A 73 8.40 7.82 8.15
N THR A 74 8.04 9.01 7.69
CA THR A 74 7.25 9.18 6.46
C THR A 74 8.04 9.99 5.43
N HIS A 75 8.30 9.39 4.28
CA HIS A 75 8.85 10.04 3.10
C HIS A 75 7.74 10.25 2.09
N LEU A 76 7.35 11.52 1.87
CA LEU A 76 6.30 11.89 0.93
C LEU A 76 6.93 12.49 -0.33
N TYR A 77 6.85 11.75 -1.42
CA TYR A 77 7.33 12.20 -2.74
C TYR A 77 6.21 12.93 -3.46
N SER A 78 6.24 14.26 -3.45
CA SER A 78 5.13 15.13 -3.91
C SER A 78 4.72 14.89 -5.36
N GLU A 79 5.68 14.50 -6.22
CA GLU A 79 5.47 14.31 -7.65
C GLU A 79 5.19 12.84 -8.02
N ALA A 80 5.49 11.89 -7.14
CA ALA A 80 5.28 10.46 -7.39
C ALA A 80 3.79 10.07 -7.29
N GLY A 81 3.36 9.17 -8.15
CA GLY A 81 2.03 8.56 -8.14
C GLY A 81 1.99 7.22 -7.41
N HIS A 82 1.19 6.29 -7.93
CA HIS A 82 0.97 4.97 -7.35
C HIS A 82 2.21 4.07 -7.41
N TYR A 83 3.05 4.24 -8.40
CA TYR A 83 4.27 3.45 -8.61
C TYR A 83 5.49 4.19 -8.06
N VAL A 84 5.54 4.37 -6.74
CA VAL A 84 6.55 5.19 -6.04
C VAL A 84 7.98 4.81 -6.43
N LEU A 85 8.29 3.52 -6.54
CA LEU A 85 9.65 3.05 -6.89
C LEU A 85 10.03 3.35 -8.35
N GLU A 86 9.08 3.57 -9.23
CA GLU A 86 9.31 3.99 -10.61
C GLU A 86 9.42 5.52 -10.69
N ASP A 87 8.53 6.23 -9.99
CA ASP A 87 8.40 7.69 -10.09
C ASP A 87 9.47 8.44 -9.26
N ALA A 88 9.81 7.94 -8.06
CA ALA A 88 10.80 8.52 -7.15
C ALA A 88 12.07 7.64 -7.01
N GLY A 89 12.24 6.65 -7.84
CA GLY A 89 13.27 5.63 -7.96
C GLY A 89 14.46 5.73 -7.01
N GLU A 90 15.46 6.54 -7.37
CA GLU A 90 16.71 6.63 -6.61
C GLU A 90 16.50 7.17 -5.19
N GLU A 91 15.65 8.20 -5.02
CA GLU A 91 15.35 8.81 -3.73
C GLU A 91 14.64 7.80 -2.80
N ALA A 92 13.62 7.10 -3.32
CA ALA A 92 12.92 6.08 -2.55
C ALA A 92 13.83 4.90 -2.17
N ILE A 93 14.72 4.47 -3.05
CA ILE A 93 15.70 3.41 -2.77
C ILE A 93 16.68 3.84 -1.68
N GLN A 94 17.14 5.10 -1.70
CA GLN A 94 18.02 5.64 -0.68
C GLN A 94 17.32 5.65 0.69
N ASP A 95 16.11 6.18 0.77
CA ASP A 95 15.32 6.26 2.00
C ASP A 95 15.03 4.86 2.59
N ILE A 96 14.69 3.89 1.73
CA ILE A 96 14.52 2.49 2.14
C ILE A 96 15.84 1.90 2.65
N GLY A 97 16.95 2.16 1.96
CA GLY A 97 18.28 1.70 2.35
C GLY A 97 18.70 2.25 3.73
N ASP A 98 18.38 3.50 4.01
CA ASP A 98 18.67 4.14 5.30
C ASP A 98 17.79 3.58 6.43
N ALA A 99 16.54 3.26 6.15
CA ALA A 99 15.62 2.63 7.11
C ALA A 99 16.01 1.20 7.49
N LEU A 100 16.83 0.51 6.68
CA LEU A 100 17.26 -0.88 6.91
C LEU A 100 18.61 -1.00 7.62
N ARG A 101 19.26 0.12 7.92
CA ARG A 101 20.56 0.18 8.66
C ARG A 101 20.35 0.33 10.14
#